data_56c8038f96cd3dfe94f70011206cfb88
#
_entry.id   56c8038f96cd3dfe94f70011206cfb88
#
_cell.length_a   1.000
_cell.length_b   1.000
_cell.length_c   1.000
_cell.angle_alpha   90.00
_cell.angle_beta   90.00
_cell.angle_gamma   90.00
#
_symmetry.space_group_name_H-M   'P 1'
#
loop_
_entity.id
_entity.type
_entity.pdbx_description
1 polymer ?
#
loop_
_entity_poly.entity_id
_entity_poly.type
_entity_poly.pdbx_seq_one_letter_code
_entity_poly.pdbx_strand_id
1 'polypeptide(L)'
;MCMDTETADIKAIAQVVTTVERAQRAKDVEGFLALFHPGALWTTAHGKVLIGLDAIAEFTRAVLPAAGWEGDVTYEAVHTQFLRPDVAAVKVRQVYHAPEGDTEGTPLYVMTKQDDGRWLLHAGQNTEVRVA
;
A
#
# COMPACT_ATOMS: atom_id res chain seq x y z
N MET A 1 -17.23 21.99 4.82
CA MET A 1 -16.23 22.41 5.80
C MET A 1 -14.92 21.68 5.53
N CYS A 2 -13.83 22.44 5.40
CA CYS A 2 -12.53 21.85 5.02
C CYS A 2 -12.05 20.79 6.03
N MET A 3 -12.24 21.05 7.32
CA MET A 3 -11.82 20.10 8.37
C MET A 3 -12.57 18.79 8.30
N ASP A 4 -13.88 18.84 8.02
CA ASP A 4 -14.68 17.64 7.91
C ASP A 4 -14.28 16.80 6.69
N THR A 5 -13.97 17.47 5.58
CA THR A 5 -13.51 16.80 4.36
C THR A 5 -12.15 16.14 4.58
N GLU A 6 -11.22 16.85 5.22
CA GLU A 6 -9.89 16.30 5.51
C GLU A 6 -9.99 15.12 6.48
N THR A 7 -10.83 15.21 7.50
CA THR A 7 -11.03 14.10 8.43
C THR A 7 -11.60 12.88 7.71
N ALA A 8 -12.58 13.11 6.83
CA ALA A 8 -13.16 12.01 6.04
C ALA A 8 -12.13 11.40 5.10
N ASP A 9 -11.28 12.22 4.50
CA ASP A 9 -10.23 11.75 3.60
C ASP A 9 -9.16 10.95 4.36
N ILE A 10 -8.78 11.38 5.56
CA ILE A 10 -7.84 10.63 6.40
C ILE A 10 -8.39 9.24 6.71
N LYS A 11 -9.68 9.14 7.03
CA LYS A 11 -10.34 7.84 7.28
C LYS A 11 -10.36 6.98 6.03
N ALA A 12 -10.67 7.57 4.88
CA ALA A 12 -10.73 6.84 3.61
C ALA A 12 -9.35 6.31 3.23
N ILE A 13 -8.31 7.10 3.43
CA ILE A 13 -6.92 6.72 3.18
C ILE A 13 -6.51 5.57 4.11
N ALA A 14 -6.81 5.68 5.41
CA ALA A 14 -6.52 4.61 6.36
C ALA A 14 -7.26 3.33 5.98
N GLN A 15 -8.48 3.44 5.46
CA GLN A 15 -9.25 2.29 5.00
C GLN A 15 -8.58 1.60 3.81
N VAL A 16 -7.96 2.35 2.90
CA VAL A 16 -7.20 1.75 1.79
C VAL A 16 -6.04 0.93 2.34
N VAL A 17 -5.31 1.45 3.33
CA VAL A 17 -4.20 0.71 3.96
C VAL A 17 -4.71 -0.56 4.63
N THR A 18 -5.85 -0.49 5.32
CA THR A 18 -6.48 -1.68 5.91
C THR A 18 -6.86 -2.70 4.84
N THR A 19 -7.34 -2.23 3.70
CA THR A 19 -7.70 -3.12 2.58
C THR A 19 -6.45 -3.77 1.97
N VAL A 20 -5.32 -3.05 1.90
CA VAL A 20 -4.04 -3.63 1.50
C VAL A 20 -3.69 -4.81 2.42
N GLU A 21 -3.79 -4.60 3.73
CA GLU A 21 -3.52 -5.66 4.71
C GLU A 21 -4.41 -6.88 4.47
N ARG A 22 -5.70 -6.64 4.33
CA ARG A 22 -6.67 -7.73 4.12
C ARG A 22 -6.38 -8.50 2.84
N ALA A 23 -6.10 -7.80 1.74
CA ALA A 23 -5.82 -8.43 0.46
C ALA A 23 -4.51 -9.23 0.50
N GLN A 24 -3.50 -8.70 1.17
CA GLN A 24 -2.22 -9.38 1.33
C GLN A 24 -2.37 -10.65 2.17
N ARG A 25 -3.08 -10.57 3.29
CA ARG A 25 -3.33 -11.73 4.16
C ARG A 25 -4.09 -12.83 3.43
N ALA A 26 -5.11 -12.44 2.66
CA ALA A 26 -5.94 -13.39 1.93
C ALA A 26 -5.31 -13.83 0.60
N LYS A 27 -4.18 -13.23 0.22
CA LYS A 27 -3.57 -13.41 -1.10
C LYS A 27 -4.57 -13.14 -2.22
N ASP A 28 -5.39 -12.12 -2.00
CA ASP A 28 -6.44 -11.68 -2.93
C ASP A 28 -5.82 -10.73 -3.96
N VAL A 29 -5.32 -11.29 -5.04
CA VAL A 29 -4.64 -10.54 -6.09
C VAL A 29 -5.55 -9.45 -6.67
N GLU A 30 -6.76 -9.81 -7.06
CA GLU A 30 -7.65 -8.83 -7.70
C GLU A 30 -8.12 -7.75 -6.73
N GLY A 31 -8.35 -8.10 -5.48
CA GLY A 31 -8.70 -7.14 -4.43
C GLY A 31 -7.55 -6.14 -4.18
N PHE A 32 -6.32 -6.61 -4.24
CA PHE A 32 -5.15 -5.75 -4.11
C PHE A 32 -5.00 -4.83 -5.32
N LEU A 33 -5.09 -5.38 -6.53
CA LEU A 33 -4.92 -4.61 -7.76
C LEU A 33 -6.00 -3.54 -7.95
N ALA A 34 -7.20 -3.78 -7.42
CA ALA A 34 -8.29 -2.81 -7.49
C ALA A 34 -8.01 -1.50 -6.75
N LEU A 35 -6.99 -1.49 -5.89
CA LEU A 35 -6.62 -0.31 -5.10
C LEU A 35 -5.73 0.67 -5.87
N PHE A 36 -5.28 0.30 -7.07
CA PHE A 36 -4.26 1.05 -7.80
C PHE A 36 -4.86 1.92 -8.91
N HIS A 37 -4.25 3.09 -9.09
CA HIS A 37 -4.49 3.91 -10.26
C HIS A 37 -3.84 3.24 -11.48
N PRO A 38 -4.46 3.32 -12.68
CA PRO A 38 -3.87 2.69 -13.88
C PRO A 38 -2.44 3.14 -14.21
N GLY A 39 -2.09 4.38 -13.86
CA GLY A 39 -0.75 4.91 -14.09
C GLY A 39 0.21 4.74 -12.92
N ALA A 40 -0.07 3.84 -11.99
CA ALA A 40 0.72 3.72 -10.77
C ALA A 40 2.17 3.31 -11.02
N LEU A 41 3.05 3.81 -10.16
CA LEU A 41 4.46 3.42 -10.10
C LEU A 41 4.69 2.66 -8.80
N TRP A 42 5.54 1.65 -8.86
CA TRP A 42 5.81 0.87 -7.65
C TRP A 42 7.24 0.39 -7.61
N THR A 43 7.84 0.37 -6.41
CA THR A 43 9.13 -0.28 -6.19
C THR A 43 8.98 -1.20 -4.97
N THR A 44 9.32 -2.47 -5.15
CA THR A 44 9.22 -3.44 -4.07
C THR A 44 10.32 -3.25 -3.04
N ALA A 45 10.18 -3.90 -1.88
CA ALA A 45 11.20 -3.84 -0.83
C ALA A 45 12.58 -4.32 -1.29
N HIS A 46 12.63 -5.13 -2.33
CA HIS A 46 13.87 -5.67 -2.88
C HIS A 46 14.37 -4.89 -4.11
N GLY A 47 13.75 -3.75 -4.41
CA GLY A 47 14.21 -2.85 -5.46
C GLY A 47 13.67 -3.13 -6.85
N LYS A 48 12.67 -4.00 -6.99
CA LYS A 48 12.04 -4.25 -8.29
C LYS A 48 11.17 -3.06 -8.68
N VAL A 49 11.49 -2.42 -9.80
CA VAL A 49 10.75 -1.27 -10.32
C VAL A 49 9.64 -1.75 -11.24
N LEU A 50 8.42 -1.30 -10.98
CA LEU A 50 7.22 -1.65 -11.73
C LEU A 50 6.54 -0.36 -12.19
N ILE A 51 6.47 -0.15 -13.50
CA ILE A 51 5.91 1.07 -14.07
C ILE A 51 4.59 0.74 -14.75
N GLY A 52 3.49 1.30 -14.22
CA GLY A 52 2.15 1.07 -14.71
C GLY A 52 1.46 -0.11 -14.06
N LEU A 53 0.15 -0.08 -14.05
CA LEU A 53 -0.66 -1.12 -13.41
C LEU A 53 -0.44 -2.50 -14.06
N ASP A 54 -0.23 -2.55 -15.37
CA ASP A 54 0.00 -3.84 -16.03
C ASP A 54 1.25 -4.54 -15.49
N ALA A 55 2.34 -3.80 -15.27
CA ALA A 55 3.56 -4.36 -14.70
C ALA A 55 3.34 -4.79 -13.25
N ILE A 56 2.62 -3.98 -12.48
CA ILE A 56 2.28 -4.31 -11.10
C ILE A 56 1.42 -5.57 -11.05
N ALA A 57 0.44 -5.68 -11.96
CA ALA A 57 -0.46 -6.82 -12.02
C ALA A 57 0.30 -8.11 -12.37
N GLU A 58 1.16 -8.06 -13.37
CA GLU A 58 1.96 -9.22 -13.77
C GLU A 58 2.83 -9.72 -12.62
N PHE A 59 3.52 -8.82 -11.96
CA PHE A 59 4.36 -9.17 -10.81
C PHE A 59 3.52 -9.74 -9.66
N THR A 60 2.42 -9.08 -9.32
CA THR A 60 1.57 -9.49 -8.20
C THR A 60 0.96 -10.86 -8.44
N ARG A 61 0.49 -11.14 -9.66
CA ARG A 61 -0.08 -12.43 -10.02
C ARG A 61 0.94 -13.56 -9.93
N ALA A 62 2.20 -13.26 -10.19
CA ALA A 62 3.28 -14.26 -10.09
C ALA A 62 3.72 -14.48 -8.64
N VAL A 63 3.74 -13.44 -7.83
CA VAL A 63 4.41 -13.46 -6.51
C VAL A 63 3.45 -13.66 -5.35
N LEU A 64 2.30 -12.98 -5.35
CA LEU A 64 1.41 -13.00 -4.19
C LEU A 64 0.83 -14.39 -3.89
N PRO A 65 0.32 -15.16 -4.87
CA PRO A 65 -0.19 -16.50 -4.58
C PRO A 65 0.87 -17.44 -4.04
N ALA A 66 2.14 -17.23 -4.41
CA ALA A 66 3.26 -18.05 -4.00
C ALA A 66 3.96 -17.53 -2.74
N ALA A 67 3.48 -16.43 -2.16
CA ALA A 67 4.10 -15.84 -0.98
C ALA A 67 4.08 -16.85 0.17
N GLY A 68 5.24 -17.08 0.73
CA GLY A 68 5.44 -18.15 1.70
C GLY A 68 5.28 -17.73 3.15
N TRP A 69 4.59 -16.61 3.43
CA TRP A 69 4.36 -16.26 4.82
C TRP A 69 3.33 -17.18 5.45
N GLU A 70 3.76 -17.85 6.50
CA GLU A 70 2.90 -18.73 7.29
C GLU A 70 2.29 -17.98 8.46
N GLY A 71 2.82 -16.80 8.76
CA GLY A 71 2.30 -15.94 9.80
C GLY A 71 1.39 -14.88 9.24
N ASP A 72 1.36 -13.78 9.93
CA ASP A 72 0.54 -12.62 9.61
C ASP A 72 1.37 -11.53 8.96
N VAL A 73 0.71 -10.69 8.19
CA VAL A 73 1.28 -9.42 7.77
C VAL A 73 0.34 -8.32 8.25
N THR A 74 0.89 -7.26 8.83
CA THR A 74 0.12 -6.12 9.30
C THR A 74 0.58 -4.85 8.60
N TYR A 75 -0.35 -3.96 8.33
CA TYR A 75 -0.10 -2.67 7.71
C TYR A 75 -0.78 -1.59 8.54
N GLU A 76 -0.05 -0.54 8.87
CA GLU A 76 -0.56 0.57 9.66
C GLU A 76 -0.20 1.88 8.99
N ALA A 77 -1.20 2.75 8.80
CA ALA A 77 -0.95 4.12 8.34
C ALA A 77 -0.42 4.92 9.53
N VAL A 78 0.86 5.23 9.50
CA VAL A 78 1.56 5.91 10.60
C VAL A 78 1.37 7.41 10.53
N HIS A 79 1.39 7.97 9.32
CA HIS A 79 1.27 9.40 9.11
C HIS A 79 0.72 9.67 7.72
N THR A 80 -0.23 10.59 7.65
CA THR A 80 -0.80 11.05 6.38
C THR A 80 -0.54 12.54 6.24
N GLN A 81 0.08 12.93 5.13
CA GLN A 81 0.38 14.33 4.86
C GLN A 81 -0.20 14.70 3.49
N PHE A 82 -1.10 15.68 3.47
CA PHE A 82 -1.66 16.16 2.22
C PHE A 82 -0.67 17.08 1.52
N LEU A 83 -0.33 16.73 0.28
CA LEU A 83 0.49 17.57 -0.59
C LEU A 83 -0.40 18.55 -1.35
N ARG A 84 -1.60 18.12 -1.65
CA ARG A 84 -2.71 18.88 -2.22
C ARG A 84 -3.99 18.29 -1.63
N PRO A 85 -5.14 18.96 -1.75
CA PRO A 85 -6.39 18.39 -1.23
C PRO A 85 -6.72 17.00 -1.78
N ASP A 86 -6.23 16.68 -2.98
CA ASP A 86 -6.48 15.40 -3.66
C ASP A 86 -5.24 14.54 -3.81
N VAL A 87 -4.13 14.88 -3.13
CA VAL A 87 -2.88 14.11 -3.17
C VAL A 87 -2.31 13.98 -1.76
N ALA A 88 -2.11 12.77 -1.30
CA ALA A 88 -1.57 12.51 0.03
C ALA A 88 -0.35 11.61 -0.03
N ALA A 89 0.64 11.93 0.79
CA ALA A 89 1.77 11.05 1.07
C ALA A 89 1.47 10.34 2.39
N VAL A 90 1.55 9.02 2.39
CA VAL A 90 1.15 8.19 3.52
C VAL A 90 2.31 7.29 3.93
N LYS A 91 2.82 7.51 5.12
CA LYS A 91 3.83 6.60 5.69
C LYS A 91 3.12 5.40 6.29
N VAL A 92 3.61 4.24 5.96
CA VAL A 92 3.02 2.98 6.39
C VAL A 92 4.08 2.17 7.15
N ARG A 93 3.65 1.44 8.15
CA ARG A 93 4.47 0.43 8.81
C ARG A 93 3.92 -0.93 8.42
N GLN A 94 4.78 -1.75 7.83
CA GLN A 94 4.44 -3.11 7.45
C GLN A 94 5.26 -4.05 8.32
N VAL A 95 4.60 -5.01 8.97
CA VAL A 95 5.30 -6.03 9.74
C VAL A 95 4.86 -7.40 9.23
N TYR A 96 5.84 -8.20 8.90
CA TYR A 96 5.63 -9.57 8.49
C TYR A 96 6.03 -10.46 9.67
N HIS A 97 5.04 -11.12 10.25
CA HIS A 97 5.22 -11.98 11.43
C HIS A 97 5.47 -13.41 10.99
N ALA A 98 6.70 -13.86 11.10
CA ALA A 98 7.10 -15.21 10.72
C ALA A 98 7.55 -16.00 11.95
N PRO A 99 7.47 -17.36 11.90
CA PRO A 99 7.90 -18.18 13.04
C PRO A 99 9.35 -17.94 13.45
N GLU A 100 10.23 -17.65 12.50
CA GLU A 100 11.65 -17.40 12.75
C GLU A 100 11.94 -15.97 13.20
N GLY A 101 10.94 -15.12 13.26
CA GLY A 101 11.08 -13.72 13.66
C GLY A 101 10.41 -12.78 12.68
N ASP A 102 10.16 -11.56 13.16
CA ASP A 102 9.47 -10.55 12.36
C ASP A 102 10.44 -9.84 11.42
N THR A 103 9.96 -9.49 10.23
CA THR A 103 10.63 -8.56 9.34
C THR A 103 9.73 -7.34 9.14
N GLU A 104 10.34 -6.21 8.86
CA GLU A 104 9.60 -4.96 8.80
C GLU A 104 9.93 -4.20 7.52
N GLY A 105 8.91 -3.59 6.95
CA GLY A 105 9.03 -2.67 5.84
C GLY A 105 8.50 -1.30 6.24
N THR A 106 8.95 -0.28 5.52
CA THR A 106 8.49 1.10 5.74
C THR A 106 8.02 1.72 4.42
N PRO A 107 6.86 1.27 3.91
CA PRO A 107 6.35 1.80 2.64
C PRO A 107 6.00 3.27 2.72
N LEU A 108 6.24 3.97 1.63
CA LEU A 108 5.66 5.28 1.38
C LEU A 108 4.69 5.13 0.23
N TYR A 109 3.44 5.49 0.45
CA TYR A 109 2.43 5.51 -0.60
C TYR A 109 2.07 6.95 -0.95
N VAL A 110 1.98 7.25 -2.24
CA VAL A 110 1.34 8.48 -2.70
C VAL A 110 -0.02 8.06 -3.24
N MET A 111 -1.06 8.66 -2.69
CA MET A 111 -2.43 8.34 -3.04
C MET A 111 -3.10 9.56 -3.64
N THR A 112 -3.95 9.33 -4.62
CA THR A 112 -4.69 10.39 -5.29
C THR A 112 -6.18 10.15 -5.19
N LYS A 113 -6.94 11.25 -4.97
CA LYS A 113 -8.38 11.21 -4.89
C LYS A 113 -8.97 11.37 -6.28
N GLN A 114 -9.81 10.43 -6.65
CA GLN A 114 -10.45 10.41 -7.96
C GLN A 114 -11.71 11.28 -7.97
N ASP A 115 -12.26 11.53 -9.15
CA ASP A 115 -13.45 12.35 -9.30
C ASP A 115 -14.67 11.77 -8.56
N ASP A 116 -14.69 10.44 -8.38
CA ASP A 116 -15.77 9.77 -7.63
C ASP A 116 -15.52 9.75 -6.12
N GLY A 117 -14.44 10.36 -5.66
CA GLY A 117 -14.10 10.46 -4.25
C GLY A 117 -13.22 9.33 -3.71
N ARG A 118 -12.96 8.29 -4.50
CA ARG A 118 -12.10 7.19 -4.05
C ARG A 118 -10.64 7.61 -4.04
N TRP A 119 -9.91 7.13 -3.03
CA TRP A 119 -8.47 7.28 -2.97
C TRP A 119 -7.80 6.03 -3.53
N LEU A 120 -6.89 6.20 -4.48
CA LEU A 120 -6.17 5.10 -5.09
C LEU A 120 -4.67 5.21 -4.85
N LEU A 121 -4.00 4.07 -4.80
CA LEU A 121 -2.55 4.00 -4.74
C LEU A 121 -1.99 4.43 -6.11
N HIS A 122 -1.21 5.49 -6.14
CA HIS A 122 -0.67 6.06 -7.37
C HIS A 122 0.84 5.88 -7.50
N ALA A 123 1.54 5.90 -6.39
CA ALA A 123 2.96 5.59 -6.35
C ALA A 123 3.26 4.95 -5.00
N GLY A 124 4.22 4.05 -4.98
CA GLY A 124 4.64 3.45 -3.74
C GLY A 124 6.04 2.90 -3.84
N GLN A 125 6.74 2.99 -2.73
CA GLN A 125 8.07 2.42 -2.60
C GLN A 125 8.22 1.84 -1.21
N ASN A 126 8.53 0.56 -1.16
CA ASN A 126 8.80 -0.09 0.11
C ASN A 126 10.31 -0.17 0.34
N THR A 127 10.69 -0.15 1.59
CA THR A 127 12.08 -0.32 2.00
C THR A 127 12.09 -1.29 3.17
N GLU A 128 12.88 -2.35 3.02
CA GLU A 128 13.08 -3.29 4.12
C GLU A 128 13.89 -2.61 5.23
N VAL A 129 13.36 -2.68 6.46
CA VAL A 129 14.06 -2.12 7.61
C VAL A 129 15.14 -3.09 8.04
N ARG A 130 16.37 -2.60 8.14
CA ARG A 130 17.50 -3.40 8.62
C ARG A 130 18.10 -2.75 9.86
N VAL A 131 18.36 -3.59 10.84
CA VAL A 131 19.04 -3.14 12.05
C VAL A 131 20.54 -3.11 11.75
N ALA A 132 21.15 -1.96 12.01
CA ALA A 132 22.58 -1.77 11.75
C ALA A 132 23.44 -2.60 12.73
#